data_91c639dc1f81dcfe4ab4ea7a6790881a
#
_entry.id   91c639dc1f81dcfe4ab4ea7a6790881a
#
_cell.length_a   1.000
_cell.length_b   1.000
_cell.length_c   1.000
_cell.angle_alpha   90.00
_cell.angle_beta   90.00
_cell.angle_gamma   90.00
#
_symmetry.space_group_name_H-M   'P 1'
#
loop_
_entity.id
_entity.type
_entity.pdbx_description
1 polymer ?
#
loop_
_entity_poly.entity_id
_entity_poly.type
_entity_poly.pdbx_seq_one_letter_code
_entity_poly.pdbx_strand_id
1 'polypeptide(L)'
;MEENTQQGSINFAPIGQVINDIEYPSHVKWENITSKVVIAPQLVEALDGIDGFSHILIIFYLHEVGEGRRSRLKVHPQGRKELPLTGVFATRSPVRPNPIGVTVVKLLERQKNVLKVLGLDAYDGTPVLDIKPYLRRDDLLKEATMPDWLLRLWELQDGSASA
;
A
#
# COMPACT_ATOMS: atom_id res chain seq x y z
N MET A 1 22.78 5.60 -31.56
CA MET A 1 22.35 6.86 -30.87
C MET A 1 21.60 6.41 -29.61
N GLU A 2 22.31 6.43 -28.48
CA GLU A 2 21.70 6.15 -27.18
C GLU A 2 20.97 7.43 -26.78
N GLU A 3 19.64 7.40 -26.80
CA GLU A 3 18.83 8.45 -26.17
C GLU A 3 19.05 8.35 -24.66
N ASN A 4 19.90 9.23 -24.16
CA ASN A 4 20.10 9.46 -22.74
C ASN A 4 18.84 10.16 -22.20
N THR A 5 17.82 9.38 -21.90
CA THR A 5 16.64 9.86 -21.18
C THR A 5 17.10 10.17 -19.75
N GLN A 6 17.54 11.41 -19.50
CA GLN A 6 17.65 11.95 -18.15
C GLN A 6 16.25 11.88 -17.53
N GLN A 7 15.97 10.80 -16.81
CA GLN A 7 14.80 10.71 -15.97
C GLN A 7 14.97 11.75 -14.85
N GLY A 8 14.29 12.89 -15.01
CA GLY A 8 14.22 13.89 -13.96
C GLY A 8 13.60 13.30 -12.70
N SER A 9 14.07 13.72 -11.51
CA SER A 9 13.42 13.37 -10.26
C SER A 9 12.06 14.07 -10.14
N ILE A 10 11.05 13.32 -9.68
CA ILE A 10 9.73 13.87 -9.34
C ILE A 10 9.63 13.90 -7.82
N ASN A 11 9.28 15.05 -7.26
CA ASN A 11 9.16 15.23 -5.82
C ASN A 11 7.69 15.31 -5.42
N PHE A 12 7.30 14.53 -4.42
CA PHE A 12 5.97 14.57 -3.80
C PHE A 12 6.10 15.02 -2.35
N ALA A 13 5.21 15.89 -1.91
CA ALA A 13 5.06 16.23 -0.50
C ALA A 13 4.03 15.30 0.13
N PRO A 14 4.27 14.72 1.32
CA PRO A 14 3.25 13.99 2.04
C PRO A 14 2.06 14.89 2.39
N ILE A 15 0.86 14.39 2.20
CA ILE A 15 -0.39 15.06 2.60
C ILE A 15 -0.79 14.75 4.04
N GLY A 16 -0.14 13.79 4.67
CA GLY A 16 -0.41 13.33 6.03
C GLY A 16 0.45 12.14 6.39
N GLN A 17 0.09 11.50 7.51
CA GLN A 17 0.80 10.32 8.02
C GLN A 17 -0.15 9.31 8.65
N VAL A 18 0.32 8.07 8.73
CA VAL A 18 -0.37 6.96 9.41
C VAL A 18 0.02 6.93 10.89
N ILE A 19 -0.94 6.69 11.77
CA ILE A 19 -0.74 6.48 13.21
C ILE A 19 -1.47 5.20 13.63
N ASN A 20 -0.73 4.19 14.11
CA ASN A 20 -1.32 2.91 14.54
C ASN A 20 -0.51 2.11 15.55
N ASP A 21 0.56 2.64 16.07
CA ASP A 21 1.46 1.99 17.04
C ASP A 21 2.11 0.69 16.54
N ILE A 22 2.09 0.40 15.22
CA ILE A 22 2.73 -0.78 14.62
C ILE A 22 4.08 -0.39 14.02
N GLU A 23 5.14 -0.85 14.66
CA GLU A 23 6.50 -0.58 14.24
C GLU A 23 7.06 -1.68 13.30
N TYR A 24 8.00 -1.29 12.44
CA TYR A 24 8.74 -2.21 11.59
C TYR A 24 9.91 -2.88 12.36
N PRO A 25 10.17 -4.17 12.19
CA PRO A 25 9.36 -5.16 11.48
C PRO A 25 8.24 -5.74 12.35
N SER A 26 7.08 -6.03 11.74
CA SER A 26 5.95 -6.64 12.43
C SER A 26 5.26 -7.69 11.56
N HIS A 27 4.66 -8.69 12.21
CA HIS A 27 3.91 -9.79 11.59
C HIS A 27 2.46 -9.77 12.06
N VAL A 28 1.76 -8.68 11.77
CA VAL A 28 0.35 -8.51 12.13
C VAL A 28 -0.57 -8.88 10.97
N LYS A 29 -1.80 -9.26 11.30
CA LYS A 29 -2.87 -9.42 10.31
C LYS A 29 -3.50 -8.05 10.04
N TRP A 30 -3.02 -7.38 9.00
CA TRP A 30 -3.38 -6.01 8.67
C TRP A 30 -4.88 -5.78 8.52
N GLU A 31 -5.62 -6.77 8.04
CA GLU A 31 -7.08 -6.71 7.89
C GLU A 31 -7.83 -6.41 9.19
N ASN A 32 -7.20 -6.66 10.34
CA ASN A 32 -7.76 -6.42 11.68
C ASN A 32 -7.22 -5.15 12.32
N ILE A 33 -6.28 -4.46 11.70
CA ILE A 33 -5.65 -3.27 12.26
C ILE A 33 -6.45 -2.03 11.92
N THR A 34 -6.83 -1.30 12.97
CA THR A 34 -7.38 0.05 12.84
C THR A 34 -6.26 1.07 12.91
N SER A 35 -6.17 1.92 11.89
CA SER A 35 -5.20 3.00 11.81
C SER A 35 -5.92 4.35 11.73
N LYS A 36 -5.21 5.41 12.13
CA LYS A 36 -5.60 6.80 11.86
C LYS A 36 -4.73 7.33 10.73
N VAL A 37 -5.34 7.95 9.75
CA VAL A 37 -4.64 8.74 8.73
C VAL A 37 -4.86 10.19 9.08
N VAL A 38 -3.80 10.86 9.52
CA VAL A 38 -3.83 12.26 9.97
C VAL A 38 -3.37 13.13 8.82
N ILE A 39 -4.30 13.90 8.25
CA ILE A 39 -4.04 14.79 7.11
C ILE A 39 -3.55 16.15 7.60
N ALA A 40 -2.65 16.77 6.86
CA ALA A 40 -2.14 18.10 7.16
C ALA A 40 -3.31 19.11 7.28
N PRO A 41 -3.35 19.94 8.35
CA PRO A 41 -4.51 20.80 8.64
C PRO A 41 -4.93 21.71 7.49
N GLN A 42 -3.98 22.18 6.69
CA GLN A 42 -4.24 23.03 5.54
C GLN A 42 -4.94 22.32 4.37
N LEU A 43 -5.04 20.99 4.41
CA LEU A 43 -5.69 20.17 3.39
C LEU A 43 -7.04 19.61 3.84
N VAL A 44 -7.56 20.04 4.98
CA VAL A 44 -8.80 19.48 5.56
C VAL A 44 -10.00 19.61 4.63
N GLU A 45 -10.09 20.68 3.85
CA GLU A 45 -11.17 20.91 2.87
C GLU A 45 -11.14 19.90 1.71
N ALA A 46 -9.96 19.32 1.40
CA ALA A 46 -9.84 18.27 0.39
C ALA A 46 -10.51 16.94 0.81
N LEU A 47 -10.89 16.80 2.08
CA LEU A 47 -11.63 15.64 2.58
C LEU A 47 -13.15 15.80 2.47
N ASP A 48 -13.65 16.91 1.97
CA ASP A 48 -15.10 17.14 1.91
C ASP A 48 -15.76 16.16 0.95
N GLY A 49 -16.82 15.50 1.44
CA GLY A 49 -17.52 14.45 0.72
C GLY A 49 -16.95 13.03 0.85
N ILE A 50 -15.78 12.85 1.49
CA ILE A 50 -15.18 11.52 1.66
C ILE A 50 -16.03 10.60 2.53
N ASP A 51 -16.81 11.16 3.45
CA ASP A 51 -17.72 10.43 4.35
C ASP A 51 -18.82 9.67 3.61
N GLY A 52 -19.08 10.00 2.34
CA GLY A 52 -20.02 9.29 1.48
C GLY A 52 -19.50 7.93 0.99
N PHE A 53 -18.22 7.62 1.21
CA PHE A 53 -17.60 6.40 0.72
C PHE A 53 -17.34 5.41 1.85
N SER A 54 -17.71 4.15 1.66
CA SER A 54 -17.40 3.07 2.61
C SER A 54 -15.94 2.61 2.55
N HIS A 55 -15.30 2.76 1.38
CA HIS A 55 -13.92 2.36 1.13
C HIS A 55 -13.17 3.46 0.35
N ILE A 56 -11.89 3.57 0.65
CA ILE A 56 -10.97 4.50 0.00
C ILE A 56 -9.65 3.81 -0.31
N LEU A 57 -8.90 4.33 -1.28
CA LEU A 57 -7.53 3.92 -1.56
C LEU A 57 -6.59 4.89 -0.85
N ILE A 58 -5.67 4.34 -0.08
CA ILE A 58 -4.57 5.12 0.51
C ILE A 58 -3.30 4.82 -0.30
N ILE A 59 -2.68 5.86 -0.85
CA ILE A 59 -1.40 5.81 -1.53
C ILE A 59 -0.35 6.38 -0.58
N PHE A 60 0.70 5.60 -0.31
CA PHE A 60 1.68 5.94 0.72
C PHE A 60 3.11 5.58 0.33
N TYR A 61 4.06 6.20 1.00
CA TYR A 61 5.48 5.96 0.80
C TYR A 61 5.97 4.87 1.75
N LEU A 62 6.53 3.79 1.20
CA LEU A 62 7.10 2.67 1.96
C LEU A 62 8.46 3.09 2.56
N HIS A 63 8.42 3.91 3.60
CA HIS A 63 9.58 4.64 4.14
C HIS A 63 10.63 3.73 4.80
N GLU A 64 10.24 2.54 5.27
CA GLU A 64 11.15 1.56 5.87
C GLU A 64 11.99 0.79 4.83
N VAL A 65 11.78 1.04 3.54
CA VAL A 65 12.60 0.43 2.47
C VAL A 65 13.87 1.23 2.27
N GLY A 66 14.99 0.73 2.80
CA GLY A 66 16.31 1.32 2.61
C GLY A 66 16.70 1.46 1.13
N GLU A 67 17.41 2.54 0.78
CA GLU A 67 17.77 2.88 -0.61
C GLU A 67 18.51 1.75 -1.33
N GLY A 68 19.44 1.07 -0.68
CA GLY A 68 20.20 -0.05 -1.26
C GLY A 68 19.35 -1.26 -1.67
N ARG A 69 18.09 -1.33 -1.22
CA ARG A 69 17.16 -2.40 -1.61
C ARG A 69 16.30 -2.03 -2.83
N ARG A 70 16.20 -0.75 -3.18
CA ARG A 70 15.34 -0.24 -4.26
C ARG A 70 15.82 -0.63 -5.66
N SER A 71 17.12 -0.95 -5.81
CA SER A 71 17.72 -1.40 -7.07
C SER A 71 17.40 -2.86 -7.44
N ARG A 72 16.77 -3.63 -6.54
CA ARG A 72 16.37 -5.01 -6.86
C ARG A 72 15.21 -5.02 -7.83
N LEU A 73 15.42 -5.65 -8.99
CA LEU A 73 14.40 -5.75 -10.04
C LEU A 73 13.59 -7.05 -9.98
N LYS A 74 14.07 -8.06 -9.24
CA LYS A 74 13.40 -9.36 -9.07
C LYS A 74 13.38 -9.78 -7.60
N VAL A 75 12.30 -10.41 -7.19
CA VAL A 75 12.11 -10.95 -5.85
C VAL A 75 11.39 -12.30 -5.90
N HIS A 76 11.63 -13.12 -4.89
CA HIS A 76 10.71 -14.22 -4.59
C HIS A 76 9.54 -13.65 -3.78
N PRO A 77 8.27 -13.85 -4.18
CA PRO A 77 7.11 -13.36 -3.43
C PRO A 77 7.20 -13.77 -1.95
N GLN A 78 7.14 -12.79 -1.05
CA GLN A 78 7.31 -12.97 0.41
C GLN A 78 8.61 -13.70 0.82
N GLY A 79 9.66 -13.65 0.00
CA GLY A 79 10.92 -14.36 0.25
C GLY A 79 10.85 -15.88 0.09
N ARG A 80 9.73 -16.42 -0.36
CA ARG A 80 9.47 -17.85 -0.53
C ARG A 80 10.17 -18.38 -1.77
N LYS A 81 11.26 -19.13 -1.59
CA LYS A 81 12.09 -19.68 -2.69
C LYS A 81 11.37 -20.77 -3.50
N GLU A 82 10.32 -21.36 -2.97
CA GLU A 82 9.44 -22.31 -3.66
C GLU A 82 8.53 -21.65 -4.71
N LEU A 83 8.43 -20.31 -4.68
CA LEU A 83 7.73 -19.53 -5.69
C LEU A 83 8.71 -18.97 -6.73
N PRO A 84 8.26 -18.68 -7.96
CA PRO A 84 9.16 -18.22 -9.02
C PRO A 84 9.80 -16.88 -8.68
N LEU A 85 11.05 -16.69 -9.12
CA LEU A 85 11.74 -15.40 -9.08
C LEU A 85 11.06 -14.45 -10.07
N THR A 86 10.35 -13.44 -9.56
CA THR A 86 9.41 -12.63 -10.31
C THR A 86 9.85 -11.16 -10.33
N GLY A 87 9.63 -10.46 -11.44
CA GLY A 87 9.87 -9.02 -11.52
C GLY A 87 9.05 -8.24 -10.49
N VAL A 88 9.63 -7.22 -9.87
CA VAL A 88 8.99 -6.48 -8.77
C VAL A 88 7.67 -5.84 -9.18
N PHE A 89 7.51 -5.46 -10.47
CA PHE A 89 6.26 -4.87 -10.97
C PHE A 89 5.13 -5.88 -11.16
N ALA A 90 5.45 -7.19 -11.19
CA ALA A 90 4.45 -8.25 -11.14
C ALA A 90 4.12 -8.67 -9.69
N THR A 91 4.56 -7.93 -8.70
CA THR A 91 4.31 -8.16 -7.26
C THR A 91 3.91 -6.87 -6.57
N ARG A 92 3.41 -7.00 -5.33
CA ARG A 92 3.24 -5.87 -4.40
C ARG A 92 4.37 -5.78 -3.38
N SER A 93 5.56 -6.29 -3.72
CA SER A 93 6.74 -6.18 -2.85
C SER A 93 7.05 -4.72 -2.53
N PRO A 94 7.38 -4.39 -1.28
CA PRO A 94 7.84 -3.05 -0.91
C PRO A 94 9.20 -2.71 -1.52
N VAL A 95 10.00 -3.73 -1.83
CA VAL A 95 11.32 -3.59 -2.46
C VAL A 95 11.14 -3.31 -3.95
N ARG A 96 11.13 -2.03 -4.32
CA ARG A 96 10.86 -1.56 -5.69
C ARG A 96 11.51 -0.20 -5.94
N PRO A 97 11.76 0.19 -7.22
CA PRO A 97 12.43 1.46 -7.56
C PRO A 97 11.75 2.69 -6.93
N ASN A 98 10.44 2.80 -7.08
CA ASN A 98 9.63 3.79 -6.37
C ASN A 98 8.82 3.07 -5.29
N PRO A 99 9.20 3.17 -4.02
CA PRO A 99 8.56 2.43 -2.93
C PRO A 99 7.22 3.05 -2.55
N ILE A 100 6.26 2.95 -3.48
CA ILE A 100 4.88 3.42 -3.31
C ILE A 100 3.98 2.22 -3.02
N GLY A 101 3.26 2.29 -1.92
CA GLY A 101 2.21 1.37 -1.54
C GLY A 101 0.82 1.91 -1.90
N VAL A 102 -0.11 1.00 -2.13
CA VAL A 102 -1.53 1.32 -2.29
C VAL A 102 -2.38 0.24 -1.64
N THR A 103 -3.33 0.65 -0.81
CA THR A 103 -4.25 -0.27 -0.13
C THR A 103 -5.66 0.28 -0.17
N VAL A 104 -6.61 -0.58 -0.51
CA VAL A 104 -8.04 -0.31 -0.31
C VAL A 104 -8.35 -0.59 1.14
N VAL A 105 -8.88 0.41 1.84
CA VAL A 105 -9.22 0.32 3.26
C VAL A 105 -10.70 0.65 3.47
N LYS A 106 -11.29 0.08 4.54
CA LYS A 106 -12.62 0.50 4.98
C LYS A 106 -12.50 1.81 5.73
N LEU A 107 -13.23 2.83 5.31
CA LEU A 107 -13.39 4.08 6.05
C LEU A 107 -14.40 3.85 7.17
N LEU A 108 -13.95 3.96 8.42
CA LEU A 108 -14.79 3.79 9.60
C LEU A 108 -15.41 5.10 10.06
N GLU A 109 -14.62 6.18 10.06
CA GLU A 109 -15.00 7.48 10.57
C GLU A 109 -14.07 8.58 10.06
N ARG A 110 -14.60 9.81 9.90
CA ARG A 110 -13.81 11.04 9.75
C ARG A 110 -14.07 11.96 10.94
N GLN A 111 -13.00 12.46 11.54
CA GLN A 111 -13.05 13.52 12.56
C GLN A 111 -12.11 14.64 12.11
N LYS A 112 -12.67 15.72 11.57
CA LYS A 112 -11.90 16.85 11.01
C LYS A 112 -10.91 16.38 9.94
N ASN A 113 -9.61 16.44 10.26
CA ASN A 113 -8.50 16.02 9.39
C ASN A 113 -8.01 14.58 9.69
N VAL A 114 -8.71 13.82 10.50
CA VAL A 114 -8.35 12.44 10.87
C VAL A 114 -9.34 11.47 10.26
N LEU A 115 -8.84 10.52 9.49
CA LEU A 115 -9.60 9.38 8.97
C LEU A 115 -9.25 8.14 9.78
N LYS A 116 -10.25 7.50 10.37
CA LYS A 116 -10.11 6.19 11.01
C LYS A 116 -10.43 5.12 9.99
N VAL A 117 -9.47 4.23 9.72
CA VAL A 117 -9.56 3.21 8.68
C VAL A 117 -9.22 1.83 9.20
N LEU A 118 -9.73 0.79 8.55
CA LEU A 118 -9.45 -0.61 8.85
C LEU A 118 -8.78 -1.27 7.66
N GLY A 119 -7.70 -2.02 7.92
CA GLY A 119 -7.04 -2.85 6.92
C GLY A 119 -5.89 -2.16 6.18
N LEU A 120 -5.31 -1.08 6.71
CA LEU A 120 -4.17 -0.40 6.11
C LEU A 120 -2.86 -1.12 6.47
N ASP A 121 -2.18 -1.68 5.48
CA ASP A 121 -0.89 -2.37 5.63
C ASP A 121 0.30 -1.40 5.60
N ALA A 122 0.31 -0.48 6.54
CA ALA A 122 1.35 0.54 6.69
C ALA A 122 1.74 0.70 8.17
N TYR A 123 3.03 0.81 8.42
CA TYR A 123 3.60 1.01 9.76
C TYR A 123 3.32 2.41 10.29
N ASP A 124 3.49 2.57 11.59
CA ASP A 124 3.38 3.88 12.23
C ASP A 124 4.32 4.91 11.59
N GLY A 125 3.88 6.16 11.50
CA GLY A 125 4.64 7.24 10.87
C GLY A 125 4.70 7.19 9.33
N THR A 126 4.11 6.19 8.66
CA THR A 126 4.15 6.09 7.19
C THR A 126 3.59 7.35 6.52
N PRO A 127 4.37 8.03 5.65
CA PRO A 127 3.90 9.19 4.91
C PRO A 127 2.81 8.83 3.90
N VAL A 128 1.70 9.56 3.93
CA VAL A 128 0.59 9.42 2.97
C VAL A 128 0.80 10.41 1.83
N LEU A 129 0.71 9.93 0.58
CA LEU A 129 0.94 10.73 -0.63
C LEU A 129 -0.36 11.19 -1.28
N ASP A 130 -1.40 10.35 -1.23
CA ASP A 130 -2.69 10.64 -1.86
C ASP A 130 -3.80 9.77 -1.26
N ILE A 131 -5.04 10.22 -1.42
CA ILE A 131 -6.25 9.46 -1.09
C ILE A 131 -7.20 9.53 -2.27
N LYS A 132 -7.79 8.40 -2.63
CA LYS A 132 -8.83 8.33 -3.68
C LYS A 132 -10.05 7.57 -3.17
N PRO A 133 -11.27 7.93 -3.58
CA PRO A 133 -12.43 7.11 -3.30
C PRO A 133 -12.32 5.76 -4.03
N TYR A 134 -12.79 4.68 -3.41
CA TYR A 134 -12.98 3.42 -4.11
C TYR A 134 -14.28 3.47 -4.91
N LEU A 135 -14.16 3.36 -6.23
CA LEU A 135 -15.28 3.43 -7.17
C LEU A 135 -15.61 2.03 -7.67
N ARG A 136 -16.66 1.42 -7.14
CA ARG A 136 -17.04 0.04 -7.46
C ARG A 136 -17.17 -0.22 -8.98
N ARG A 137 -17.61 0.78 -9.74
CA ARG A 137 -17.76 0.67 -11.20
C ARG A 137 -16.40 0.51 -11.89
N ASP A 138 -15.40 1.24 -11.44
CA ASP A 138 -14.11 1.40 -12.13
C ASP A 138 -13.03 0.49 -11.53
N ASP A 139 -13.11 0.20 -10.23
CA ASP A 139 -12.07 -0.56 -9.50
C ASP A 139 -12.36 -2.07 -9.44
N LEU A 140 -13.62 -2.50 -9.64
CA LEU A 140 -13.99 -3.92 -9.59
C LEU A 140 -13.99 -4.54 -10.98
N LEU A 141 -12.93 -5.28 -11.32
CA LEU A 141 -12.78 -6.04 -12.57
C LEU A 141 -13.07 -7.52 -12.32
N LYS A 142 -14.27 -7.99 -12.67
CA LYS A 142 -14.70 -9.38 -12.43
C LYS A 142 -13.91 -10.40 -13.24
N GLU A 143 -13.47 -10.02 -14.45
CA GLU A 143 -12.72 -10.90 -15.37
C GLU A 143 -11.20 -10.81 -15.17
N ALA A 144 -10.73 -10.12 -14.13
CA ALA A 144 -9.28 -10.04 -13.86
C ALA A 144 -8.71 -11.44 -13.59
N THR A 145 -7.65 -11.78 -14.32
CA THR A 145 -6.94 -13.05 -14.16
C THR A 145 -5.65 -12.86 -13.39
N MET A 146 -5.17 -13.92 -12.75
CA MET A 146 -3.97 -13.93 -11.94
C MET A 146 -3.10 -15.15 -12.29
N PRO A 147 -1.77 -15.08 -12.14
CA PRO A 147 -0.90 -16.22 -12.37
C PRO A 147 -1.05 -17.26 -11.24
N ASP A 148 -0.87 -18.55 -11.59
CA ASP A 148 -1.04 -19.68 -10.68
C ASP A 148 -0.17 -19.59 -9.42
N TRP A 149 1.04 -19.00 -9.53
CA TRP A 149 1.91 -18.84 -8.37
C TRP A 149 1.31 -17.93 -7.28
N LEU A 150 0.44 -16.98 -7.66
CA LEU A 150 -0.23 -16.10 -6.69
C LEU A 150 -1.33 -16.87 -5.94
N LEU A 151 -2.07 -17.73 -6.63
CA LEU A 151 -3.06 -18.61 -6.00
C LEU A 151 -2.36 -19.56 -5.01
N ARG A 152 -1.24 -20.16 -5.43
CA ARG A 152 -0.42 -21.00 -4.54
C ARG A 152 0.13 -20.24 -3.32
N LEU A 153 0.51 -18.97 -3.49
CA LEU A 153 0.94 -18.13 -2.36
C LEU A 153 -0.16 -18.00 -1.30
N TRP A 154 -1.40 -17.74 -1.72
CA TRP A 154 -2.54 -17.62 -0.82
C TRP A 154 -2.87 -18.94 -0.12
N GLU A 155 -2.85 -20.06 -0.83
CA GLU A 155 -2.99 -21.40 -0.23
C GLU A 155 -1.96 -21.64 0.87
N LEU A 156 -0.71 -21.28 0.64
CA LEU A 156 0.38 -21.38 1.62
C LEU A 156 0.18 -20.47 2.84
N GLN A 157 -0.43 -19.29 2.64
CA GLN A 157 -0.75 -18.38 3.74
C GLN A 157 -1.90 -18.92 4.60
N ASP A 158 -2.98 -19.40 3.96
CA ASP A 158 -4.15 -19.96 4.63
C ASP A 158 -3.81 -21.27 5.35
N GLY A 159 -2.99 -22.14 4.75
CA GLY A 159 -2.53 -23.38 5.36
C GLY A 159 -1.59 -23.18 6.55
N SER A 160 -0.83 -22.10 6.62
CA SER A 160 0.03 -21.75 7.75
C SER A 160 -0.74 -21.12 8.92
N ALA A 161 -1.98 -20.68 8.70
CA ALA A 161 -2.85 -20.15 9.76
C ALA A 161 -3.62 -21.26 10.51
N SER A 162 -3.53 -22.52 10.06
CA SER A 162 -4.26 -23.68 10.61
C SER A 162 -3.35 -24.68 11.37
N ALA A 163 -2.08 -24.33 11.59
CA ALA A 163 -1.09 -25.14 12.32
C ALA A 163 -0.61 -24.37 13.62
#